data_de0a9c43e86aa1f578eeaedf8d299ff7
#
_entry.id   de0a9c43e86aa1f578eeaedf8d299ff7
#
_cell.length_a   1.000
_cell.length_b   1.000
_cell.length_c   1.000
_cell.angle_alpha   90.00
_cell.angle_beta   90.00
_cell.angle_gamma   90.00
#
_symmetry.space_group_name_H-M   'P 1'
#
loop_
_entity.id
_entity.type
_entity.pdbx_description
1 polymer ?
#
loop_
_entity_poly.entity_id
_entity_poly.type
_entity_poly.pdbx_seq_one_letter_code
_entity_poly.pdbx_strand_id
1 'polypeptide(L)'
;MNKSQTSTCFVRFDHDLCAGHGLCLRVCPTKAIRVKNKKAVRIVDQCIGCGECIRSCREGAIRAATEGPDVLEKDHIAIALVSPVLYAQFPGVMPKDVLLGLRHMGFQHTIDMSYFLEIFQFATEEFINRNRKSQRAPWPLISPVCPVVVRLIAFQFPNLLPNVLPVLRPVALMAREVKSRLIPEYIENGKEVVLYYLNPCPTKKDPACLPSCKRPVPTEIALGINDIYPELVKHVDQIKAADDIPFYQTRFEYETCATANASMWGMSGGEIADMDIDRSLAVSGMEETISYLEKIEMGLFQDIEYIEFRTCREGCLGGVLTAIDKYLAKGAVQKMIKRFGLGRRLHRENILRMYEKGEFQTEKKPSKLTSLFGAHKEALSLDSMQKIEKVMDLIQGTDCTACGAPDCRTFAEDVVRGGAALKECLFVKAQTKKNKTK
;
A
#
# COMPACT_ATOMS: atom_id res chain seq x y z
N MET A 1 18.32 -27.60 -3.86
CA MET A 1 17.13 -26.82 -4.28
C MET A 1 16.94 -25.68 -3.29
N ASN A 2 17.41 -24.48 -3.64
CA ASN A 2 17.30 -23.29 -2.79
C ASN A 2 15.83 -22.93 -2.62
N LYS A 3 15.37 -22.84 -1.37
CA LYS A 3 14.08 -22.22 -1.01
C LYS A 3 14.17 -20.74 -1.43
N SER A 4 13.70 -20.42 -2.63
CA SER A 4 13.55 -19.05 -3.10
C SER A 4 12.64 -18.32 -2.13
N GLN A 5 13.17 -17.29 -1.50
CA GLN A 5 12.37 -16.24 -0.84
C GLN A 5 11.30 -15.84 -1.83
N THR A 6 10.03 -16.04 -1.49
CA THR A 6 8.88 -15.63 -2.28
C THR A 6 8.85 -14.10 -2.29
N SER A 7 9.51 -13.51 -3.27
CA SER A 7 9.46 -12.07 -3.50
C SER A 7 8.03 -11.69 -3.85
N THR A 8 7.41 -10.84 -3.03
CA THR A 8 6.01 -10.43 -3.21
C THR A 8 5.86 -9.70 -4.54
N CYS A 9 5.10 -10.28 -5.46
CA CYS A 9 4.84 -9.67 -6.76
C CYS A 9 3.62 -8.74 -6.62
N PHE A 10 3.83 -7.41 -6.67
CA PHE A 10 2.76 -6.40 -6.62
C PHE A 10 2.25 -5.99 -8.00
N VAL A 11 3.07 -6.18 -9.03
CA VAL A 11 2.84 -5.65 -10.37
C VAL A 11 3.23 -6.70 -11.40
N ARG A 12 2.38 -6.94 -12.39
CA ARG A 12 2.63 -7.82 -13.53
C ARG A 12 2.91 -6.97 -14.77
N PHE A 13 3.86 -7.41 -15.60
CA PHE A 13 4.23 -6.78 -16.85
C PHE A 13 3.81 -7.71 -18.01
N ASP A 14 2.95 -7.20 -18.86
CA ASP A 14 2.57 -7.85 -20.11
C ASP A 14 3.51 -7.35 -21.21
N HIS A 15 4.40 -8.22 -21.65
CA HIS A 15 5.40 -7.85 -22.64
C HIS A 15 4.80 -7.75 -24.05
N ASP A 16 3.68 -8.42 -24.33
CA ASP A 16 3.06 -8.36 -25.66
C ASP A 16 2.43 -6.99 -25.90
N LEU A 17 1.79 -6.43 -24.86
CA LEU A 17 1.22 -5.08 -24.88
C LEU A 17 2.26 -3.97 -24.72
N CYS A 18 3.45 -4.27 -24.22
CA CYS A 18 4.46 -3.24 -23.93
C CYS A 18 5.08 -2.69 -25.23
N ALA A 19 4.87 -1.41 -25.52
CA ALA A 19 5.46 -0.70 -26.66
C ALA A 19 6.83 -0.06 -26.37
N GLY A 20 7.32 -0.12 -25.12
CA GLY A 20 8.65 0.39 -24.76
C GLY A 20 8.75 1.92 -24.61
N HIS A 21 7.63 2.62 -24.35
CA HIS A 21 7.58 4.09 -24.25
C HIS A 21 8.43 4.69 -23.12
N GLY A 22 8.81 3.90 -22.11
CA GLY A 22 9.71 4.33 -21.02
C GLY A 22 9.10 5.26 -19.97
N LEU A 23 7.78 5.59 -20.02
CA LEU A 23 7.13 6.42 -19.01
C LEU A 23 7.19 5.78 -17.61
N CYS A 24 6.96 4.46 -17.53
CA CYS A 24 7.03 3.70 -16.29
C CYS A 24 8.41 3.75 -15.61
N LEU A 25 9.45 3.87 -16.41
CA LEU A 25 10.85 3.97 -15.95
C LEU A 25 11.09 5.32 -15.27
N ARG A 26 10.58 6.43 -15.82
CA ARG A 26 10.75 7.78 -15.29
C ARG A 26 10.00 8.03 -13.99
N VAL A 27 8.80 7.44 -13.83
CA VAL A 27 7.96 7.65 -12.64
C VAL A 27 8.29 6.72 -11.48
N CYS A 28 9.22 5.77 -11.66
CA CYS A 28 9.55 4.81 -10.62
C CYS A 28 10.43 5.43 -9.53
N PRO A 29 9.92 5.66 -8.29
CA PRO A 29 10.64 6.36 -7.24
C PRO A 29 11.89 5.61 -6.77
N THR A 30 11.87 4.28 -6.86
CA THR A 30 12.99 3.42 -6.46
C THR A 30 13.85 2.97 -7.65
N LYS A 31 13.60 3.52 -8.83
CA LYS A 31 14.34 3.18 -10.06
C LYS A 31 14.37 1.67 -10.36
N ALA A 32 13.28 0.97 -9.99
CA ALA A 32 13.15 -0.48 -10.11
C ALA A 32 12.83 -0.97 -11.54
N ILE A 33 12.80 -0.11 -12.53
CA ILE A 33 12.42 -0.47 -13.90
C ILE A 33 13.57 -0.20 -14.87
N ARG A 34 13.73 -1.10 -15.82
CA ARG A 34 14.62 -0.94 -16.99
C ARG A 34 13.83 -1.20 -18.26
N VAL A 35 14.26 -0.63 -19.37
CA VAL A 35 13.73 -0.98 -20.70
C VAL A 35 14.83 -1.69 -21.48
N LYS A 36 14.63 -2.97 -21.77
CA LYS A 36 15.55 -3.79 -22.57
C LYS A 36 14.81 -4.33 -23.80
N ASN A 37 15.42 -4.24 -24.97
CA ASN A 37 14.79 -4.70 -26.22
C ASN A 37 13.38 -4.13 -26.43
N LYS A 38 13.19 -2.85 -26.14
CA LYS A 38 11.89 -2.14 -26.19
C LYS A 38 10.79 -2.72 -25.25
N LYS A 39 11.17 -3.51 -24.24
CA LYS A 39 10.24 -4.05 -23.25
C LYS A 39 10.64 -3.61 -21.86
N ALA A 40 9.68 -3.21 -21.05
CA ALA A 40 9.91 -2.85 -19.66
C ALA A 40 10.13 -4.10 -18.82
N VAL A 41 11.18 -4.08 -17.97
CA VAL A 41 11.55 -5.17 -17.06
C VAL A 41 11.67 -4.60 -15.66
N ARG A 42 11.16 -5.31 -14.65
CA ARG A 42 11.18 -4.91 -13.25
C ARG A 42 12.33 -5.61 -12.50
N ILE A 43 13.06 -4.86 -11.70
CA ILE A 43 13.97 -5.37 -10.67
C ILE A 43 13.11 -5.58 -9.40
N VAL A 44 12.85 -6.85 -9.07
CA VAL A 44 11.87 -7.23 -8.05
C VAL A 44 12.21 -6.68 -6.67
N ASP A 45 13.49 -6.81 -6.28
CA ASP A 45 13.97 -6.41 -4.94
C ASP A 45 14.02 -4.88 -4.73
N GLN A 46 13.84 -4.09 -5.77
CA GLN A 46 13.73 -2.63 -5.68
C GLN A 46 12.29 -2.15 -5.70
N CYS A 47 11.32 -3.02 -6.00
CA CYS A 47 9.93 -2.62 -6.15
C CYS A 47 9.22 -2.47 -4.81
N ILE A 48 8.76 -1.26 -4.51
CA ILE A 48 7.96 -0.96 -3.31
C ILE A 48 6.45 -1.11 -3.52
N GLY A 49 5.99 -1.42 -4.74
CA GLY A 49 4.58 -1.67 -5.05
C GLY A 49 3.69 -0.42 -5.10
N CYS A 50 4.24 0.77 -5.32
CA CYS A 50 3.49 2.03 -5.29
C CYS A 50 2.44 2.18 -6.41
N GLY A 51 2.59 1.46 -7.53
CA GLY A 51 1.66 1.50 -8.66
C GLY A 51 1.84 2.71 -9.61
N GLU A 52 2.85 3.58 -9.43
CA GLU A 52 3.07 4.71 -10.34
C GLU A 52 3.30 4.26 -11.79
N CYS A 53 3.97 3.12 -11.99
CA CYS A 53 4.15 2.53 -13.31
C CYS A 53 2.83 2.06 -13.95
N ILE A 54 1.84 1.62 -13.14
CA ILE A 54 0.50 1.26 -13.62
C ILE A 54 -0.19 2.50 -14.16
N ARG A 55 -0.19 3.61 -13.39
CA ARG A 55 -0.82 4.89 -13.81
C ARG A 55 -0.21 5.46 -15.07
N SER A 56 1.10 5.30 -15.24
CA SER A 56 1.84 5.88 -16.37
C SER A 56 1.75 5.07 -17.66
N CYS A 57 1.33 3.80 -17.59
CA CYS A 57 1.28 2.92 -18.75
C CYS A 57 0.01 3.13 -19.55
N ARG A 58 0.08 3.86 -20.67
CA ARG A 58 -1.05 4.13 -21.55
C ARG A 58 -1.55 2.89 -22.29
N GLU A 59 -0.67 1.93 -22.56
CA GLU A 59 -0.98 0.67 -23.23
C GLU A 59 -1.63 -0.38 -22.30
N GLY A 60 -1.77 -0.09 -21.00
CA GLY A 60 -2.29 -1.06 -20.04
C GLY A 60 -1.40 -2.31 -19.86
N ALA A 61 -0.15 -2.25 -20.35
CA ALA A 61 0.81 -3.34 -20.27
C ALA A 61 1.31 -3.61 -18.81
N ILE A 62 1.00 -2.74 -17.87
CA ILE A 62 1.40 -2.89 -16.47
C ILE A 62 0.13 -2.92 -15.62
N ARG A 63 -0.06 -4.02 -14.90
CA ARG A 63 -1.25 -4.24 -14.07
C ARG A 63 -0.85 -4.62 -12.65
N ALA A 64 -1.76 -4.42 -11.70
CA ALA A 64 -1.58 -4.94 -10.35
C ALA A 64 -1.62 -6.48 -10.36
N ALA A 65 -0.91 -7.09 -9.43
CA ALA A 65 -0.94 -8.54 -9.23
C ALA A 65 -2.13 -8.91 -8.30
N THR A 66 -3.34 -8.67 -8.78
CA THR A 66 -4.60 -9.08 -8.15
C THR A 66 -5.20 -10.29 -8.87
N GLU A 67 -6.11 -10.99 -8.21
CA GLU A 67 -6.92 -12.02 -8.84
C GLU A 67 -8.23 -11.40 -9.38
N GLY A 68 -8.88 -12.09 -10.32
CA GLY A 68 -10.19 -11.68 -10.83
C GLY A 68 -11.35 -12.13 -9.92
N PRO A 69 -12.59 -11.64 -10.16
CA PRO A 69 -13.78 -12.04 -9.39
C PRO A 69 -14.15 -13.52 -9.54
N ASP A 70 -13.73 -14.17 -10.62
CA ASP A 70 -13.99 -15.60 -10.90
C ASP A 70 -13.54 -16.55 -9.78
N VAL A 71 -12.65 -16.08 -8.90
CA VAL A 71 -12.22 -16.85 -7.72
C VAL A 71 -13.33 -17.06 -6.68
N LEU A 72 -14.44 -16.32 -6.78
CA LEU A 72 -15.63 -16.48 -5.91
C LEU A 72 -16.54 -17.65 -6.32
N GLU A 73 -16.39 -18.17 -7.54
CA GLU A 73 -17.21 -19.28 -8.04
C GLU A 73 -16.88 -20.65 -7.42
N LYS A 74 -15.86 -20.72 -6.56
CA LYS A 74 -15.41 -21.97 -5.92
C LYS A 74 -16.22 -22.26 -4.65
N ASP A 75 -16.40 -23.54 -4.35
CA ASP A 75 -17.07 -24.00 -3.12
C ASP A 75 -16.14 -23.84 -1.88
N HIS A 76 -16.19 -22.65 -1.29
CA HIS A 76 -15.48 -22.32 -0.05
C HIS A 76 -16.22 -21.19 0.71
N ILE A 77 -15.86 -21.01 1.98
CA ILE A 77 -16.36 -19.86 2.77
C ILE A 77 -15.56 -18.62 2.39
N ALA A 78 -16.18 -17.69 1.67
CA ALA A 78 -15.56 -16.44 1.26
C ALA A 78 -15.81 -15.34 2.32
N ILE A 79 -14.73 -14.78 2.87
CA ILE A 79 -14.77 -13.70 3.86
C ILE A 79 -14.13 -12.45 3.24
N ALA A 80 -14.92 -11.39 3.04
CA ALA A 80 -14.43 -10.12 2.54
C ALA A 80 -13.91 -9.24 3.68
N LEU A 81 -12.66 -8.77 3.57
CA LEU A 81 -12.07 -7.75 4.42
C LEU A 81 -12.17 -6.41 3.67
N VAL A 82 -13.13 -5.57 4.10
CA VAL A 82 -13.58 -4.41 3.34
C VAL A 82 -12.85 -3.15 3.78
N SER A 83 -12.15 -2.51 2.82
CA SER A 83 -11.59 -1.18 3.02
C SER A 83 -12.69 -0.12 2.88
N PRO A 84 -12.78 0.89 3.75
CA PRO A 84 -13.79 1.95 3.65
C PRO A 84 -13.64 2.81 2.38
N VAL A 85 -12.53 2.73 1.67
CA VAL A 85 -12.37 3.31 0.32
C VAL A 85 -13.42 2.77 -0.67
N LEU A 86 -13.91 1.53 -0.45
CA LEU A 86 -14.95 0.94 -1.27
C LEU A 86 -16.24 1.79 -1.25
N TYR A 87 -16.66 2.29 -0.09
CA TYR A 87 -17.89 3.10 0.02
C TYR A 87 -17.80 4.41 -0.77
N ALA A 88 -16.61 4.99 -0.84
CA ALA A 88 -16.37 6.19 -1.62
C ALA A 88 -16.54 5.98 -3.14
N GLN A 89 -16.51 4.72 -3.61
CA GLN A 89 -16.72 4.39 -5.01
C GLN A 89 -18.20 4.38 -5.41
N PHE A 90 -19.12 4.49 -4.45
CA PHE A 90 -20.57 4.46 -4.63
C PHE A 90 -21.22 5.77 -4.17
N PRO A 91 -21.11 6.89 -4.93
CA PRO A 91 -21.68 8.16 -4.54
C PRO A 91 -23.21 8.07 -4.32
N GLY A 92 -23.68 8.48 -3.12
CA GLY A 92 -25.10 8.47 -2.77
C GLY A 92 -25.64 7.11 -2.31
N VAL A 93 -24.81 6.08 -2.22
CA VAL A 93 -25.17 4.76 -1.67
C VAL A 93 -24.76 4.68 -0.20
N MET A 94 -25.58 4.03 0.61
CA MET A 94 -25.24 3.78 2.01
C MET A 94 -24.20 2.65 2.10
N PRO A 95 -23.23 2.76 3.02
CA PRO A 95 -22.23 1.69 3.22
C PRO A 95 -22.87 0.32 3.45
N LYS A 96 -23.98 0.25 4.20
CA LYS A 96 -24.71 -1.00 4.44
C LYS A 96 -25.19 -1.68 3.15
N ASP A 97 -25.62 -0.88 2.15
CA ASP A 97 -26.13 -1.41 0.89
C ASP A 97 -24.98 -1.94 0.03
N VAL A 98 -23.80 -1.33 0.13
CA VAL A 98 -22.58 -1.84 -0.52
C VAL A 98 -22.14 -3.18 0.11
N LEU A 99 -22.17 -3.28 1.45
CA LEU A 99 -21.85 -4.54 2.14
C LEU A 99 -22.86 -5.65 1.78
N LEU A 100 -24.13 -5.30 1.68
CA LEU A 100 -25.17 -6.22 1.24
C LEU A 100 -24.94 -6.69 -0.20
N GLY A 101 -24.54 -5.77 -1.10
CA GLY A 101 -24.17 -6.10 -2.47
C GLY A 101 -23.03 -7.13 -2.52
N LEU A 102 -22.02 -7.02 -1.67
CA LEU A 102 -20.96 -8.03 -1.55
C LEU A 102 -21.51 -9.40 -1.13
N ARG A 103 -22.47 -9.43 -0.20
CA ARG A 103 -23.10 -10.70 0.20
C ARG A 103 -23.87 -11.33 -0.96
N HIS A 104 -24.58 -10.53 -1.77
CA HIS A 104 -25.25 -11.00 -2.98
C HIS A 104 -24.25 -11.51 -4.03
N MET A 105 -23.01 -11.03 -4.05
CA MET A 105 -21.92 -11.56 -4.90
C MET A 105 -21.37 -12.91 -4.41
N GLY A 106 -21.79 -13.42 -3.24
CA GLY A 106 -21.36 -14.72 -2.71
C GLY A 106 -20.42 -14.67 -1.50
N PHE A 107 -20.08 -13.49 -0.96
CA PHE A 107 -19.35 -13.42 0.31
C PHE A 107 -20.26 -13.80 1.49
N GLN A 108 -19.87 -14.84 2.25
CA GLN A 108 -20.61 -15.26 3.44
C GLN A 108 -20.45 -14.26 4.59
N HIS A 109 -19.28 -13.61 4.68
CA HIS A 109 -19.01 -12.56 5.65
C HIS A 109 -18.37 -11.33 5.00
N THR A 110 -18.79 -10.17 5.46
CA THR A 110 -18.24 -8.86 5.06
C THR A 110 -17.78 -8.14 6.30
N ILE A 111 -16.47 -8.10 6.52
CA ILE A 111 -15.85 -7.51 7.70
C ILE A 111 -15.44 -6.09 7.38
N ASP A 112 -16.09 -5.11 8.02
CA ASP A 112 -15.79 -3.70 7.85
C ASP A 112 -14.55 -3.26 8.65
N MET A 113 -13.66 -2.54 8.03
CA MET A 113 -12.44 -2.05 8.69
C MET A 113 -12.71 -0.93 9.70
N SER A 114 -13.87 -0.30 9.70
CA SER A 114 -14.19 0.89 10.51
C SER A 114 -13.93 0.69 11.99
N TYR A 115 -14.33 -0.46 12.52
CA TYR A 115 -14.10 -0.85 13.92
C TYR A 115 -12.60 -0.85 14.27
N PHE A 116 -11.79 -1.40 13.38
CA PHE A 116 -10.33 -1.53 13.56
C PHE A 116 -9.58 -0.21 13.32
N LEU A 117 -10.19 0.73 12.62
CA LEU A 117 -9.67 2.09 12.48
C LEU A 117 -9.74 2.84 13.80
N GLU A 118 -10.87 2.78 14.50
CA GLU A 118 -11.03 3.41 15.82
C GLU A 118 -10.06 2.82 16.84
N ILE A 119 -9.88 1.48 16.85
CA ILE A 119 -8.88 0.82 17.70
C ILE A 119 -7.47 1.37 17.41
N PHE A 120 -7.11 1.48 16.14
CA PHE A 120 -5.81 2.01 15.73
C PHE A 120 -5.61 3.47 16.20
N GLN A 121 -6.61 4.31 16.04
CA GLN A 121 -6.57 5.70 16.48
C GLN A 121 -6.34 5.80 17.99
N PHE A 122 -7.11 5.11 18.79
CA PHE A 122 -6.93 5.07 20.26
C PHE A 122 -5.55 4.54 20.67
N ALA A 123 -5.08 3.46 20.03
CA ALA A 123 -3.77 2.89 20.33
C ALA A 123 -2.64 3.87 19.97
N THR A 124 -2.80 4.64 18.89
CA THR A 124 -1.86 5.67 18.45
C THR A 124 -1.82 6.84 19.43
N GLU A 125 -2.97 7.36 19.82
CA GLU A 125 -3.09 8.43 20.82
C GLU A 125 -2.46 8.02 22.15
N GLU A 126 -2.73 6.81 22.61
CA GLU A 126 -2.19 6.30 23.87
C GLU A 126 -0.65 6.13 23.79
N PHE A 127 -0.14 5.65 22.64
CA PHE A 127 1.29 5.55 22.43
C PHE A 127 1.96 6.93 22.48
N ILE A 128 1.40 7.93 21.80
CA ILE A 128 1.90 9.30 21.78
C ILE A 128 1.88 9.89 23.19
N ASN A 129 0.76 9.80 23.90
CA ASN A 129 0.58 10.33 25.24
C ASN A 129 1.58 9.75 26.26
N ARG A 130 1.85 8.45 26.20
CA ARG A 130 2.84 7.81 27.09
C ARG A 130 4.27 8.23 26.75
N ASN A 131 4.59 8.42 25.47
CA ASN A 131 5.94 8.76 25.04
C ASN A 131 6.23 10.26 25.09
N ARG A 132 5.21 11.12 24.95
CA ARG A 132 5.31 12.58 25.11
C ARG A 132 5.96 12.95 26.43
N LYS A 133 5.55 12.31 27.52
CA LYS A 133 6.08 12.54 28.87
C LYS A 133 7.49 11.98 29.07
N SER A 134 7.84 10.90 28.40
CA SER A 134 9.11 10.19 28.59
C SER A 134 10.21 10.63 27.63
N GLN A 135 9.91 11.44 26.62
CA GLN A 135 10.82 11.85 25.54
C GLN A 135 11.57 10.69 24.86
N ARG A 136 11.01 9.48 24.90
CA ARG A 136 11.67 8.25 24.41
C ARG A 136 11.38 7.94 22.94
N ALA A 137 10.35 8.55 22.37
CA ALA A 137 10.01 8.32 20.97
C ALA A 137 10.88 9.19 20.03
N PRO A 138 11.33 8.65 18.90
CA PRO A 138 11.97 9.44 17.86
C PRO A 138 10.90 10.26 17.11
N TRP A 139 10.80 11.54 17.44
CA TRP A 139 9.85 12.45 16.79
C TRP A 139 10.36 12.94 15.43
N PRO A 140 9.45 13.16 14.46
CA PRO A 140 8.02 12.80 14.44
C PRO A 140 7.81 11.30 14.30
N LEU A 141 6.69 10.79 14.85
CA LEU A 141 6.23 9.44 14.55
C LEU A 141 5.56 9.41 13.17
N ILE A 142 5.79 8.34 12.43
CA ILE A 142 5.28 8.14 11.08
C ILE A 142 4.21 7.04 11.07
N SER A 143 3.06 7.31 10.45
CA SER A 143 1.98 6.34 10.27
C SER A 143 2.46 5.06 9.55
N PRO A 144 2.19 3.87 10.09
CA PRO A 144 2.49 2.61 9.42
C PRO A 144 1.41 2.21 8.40
N VAL A 145 0.31 2.96 8.28
CA VAL A 145 -0.90 2.54 7.55
C VAL A 145 -0.67 2.41 6.05
N CYS A 146 0.14 3.29 5.44
CA CYS A 146 0.53 3.13 4.04
C CYS A 146 1.73 2.17 3.92
N PRO A 147 1.55 0.93 3.42
CA PRO A 147 2.65 -0.03 3.32
C PRO A 147 3.73 0.43 2.34
N VAL A 148 3.37 1.24 1.35
CA VAL A 148 4.33 1.79 0.38
C VAL A 148 5.28 2.77 1.07
N VAL A 149 4.79 3.60 1.98
CA VAL A 149 5.63 4.52 2.78
C VAL A 149 6.62 3.73 3.64
N VAL A 150 6.15 2.72 4.36
CA VAL A 150 7.02 1.87 5.19
C VAL A 150 8.10 1.18 4.35
N ARG A 151 7.75 0.69 3.14
CA ARG A 151 8.71 0.09 2.20
C ARG A 151 9.67 1.12 1.62
N LEU A 152 9.20 2.33 1.34
CA LEU A 152 10.04 3.43 0.89
C LEU A 152 11.07 3.83 1.95
N ILE A 153 10.63 3.95 3.21
CA ILE A 153 11.51 4.20 4.36
C ILE A 153 12.57 3.10 4.47
N ALA A 154 12.16 1.83 4.46
CA ALA A 154 13.09 0.72 4.55
C ALA A 154 14.08 0.66 3.38
N PHE A 155 13.69 1.14 2.20
CA PHE A 155 14.50 1.14 0.99
C PHE A 155 15.44 2.36 0.89
N GLN A 156 14.96 3.58 1.12
CA GLN A 156 15.71 4.82 0.92
C GLN A 156 16.13 5.52 2.20
N PHE A 157 15.33 5.43 3.27
CA PHE A 157 15.49 6.17 4.53
C PHE A 157 15.59 5.25 5.75
N PRO A 158 16.48 4.23 5.78
CA PRO A 158 16.49 3.22 6.85
C PRO A 158 16.71 3.81 8.24
N ASN A 159 17.32 4.99 8.35
CA ASN A 159 17.51 5.71 9.61
C ASN A 159 16.17 6.17 10.22
N LEU A 160 15.11 6.32 9.41
CA LEU A 160 13.77 6.69 9.86
C LEU A 160 12.90 5.49 10.25
N LEU A 161 13.39 4.25 10.17
CA LEU A 161 12.62 3.08 10.62
C LEU A 161 12.20 3.15 12.09
N PRO A 162 13.02 3.67 13.03
CA PRO A 162 12.60 3.89 14.41
C PRO A 162 11.42 4.87 14.56
N ASN A 163 11.24 5.80 13.62
CA ASN A 163 10.14 6.76 13.62
C ASN A 163 8.80 6.13 13.21
N VAL A 164 8.81 4.95 12.56
CA VAL A 164 7.57 4.26 12.19
C VAL A 164 6.87 3.78 13.46
N LEU A 165 5.62 4.25 13.66
CA LEU A 165 4.82 3.90 14.83
C LEU A 165 4.69 2.37 14.98
N PRO A 166 5.05 1.78 16.14
CA PRO A 166 5.05 0.33 16.35
C PRO A 166 3.65 -0.23 16.72
N VAL A 167 2.58 0.32 16.13
CA VAL A 167 1.20 -0.14 16.31
C VAL A 167 0.77 -0.91 15.06
N LEU A 168 0.05 -2.01 15.26
CA LEU A 168 -0.49 -2.82 14.16
C LEU A 168 -1.49 -2.02 13.32
N ARG A 169 -1.33 -2.06 12.02
CA ARG A 169 -2.23 -1.39 11.07
C ARG A 169 -3.66 -1.97 11.16
N PRO A 170 -4.70 -1.17 10.87
CA PRO A 170 -6.10 -1.62 10.93
C PRO A 170 -6.37 -2.93 10.18
N VAL A 171 -5.84 -3.08 8.96
CA VAL A 171 -5.98 -4.32 8.17
C VAL A 171 -5.34 -5.53 8.85
N ALA A 172 -4.26 -5.34 9.59
CA ALA A 172 -3.59 -6.41 10.33
C ALA A 172 -4.37 -6.80 11.59
N LEU A 173 -4.95 -5.81 12.29
CA LEU A 173 -5.85 -6.03 13.43
C LEU A 173 -7.09 -6.81 12.97
N MET A 174 -7.72 -6.37 11.89
CA MET A 174 -8.89 -7.03 11.29
C MET A 174 -8.58 -8.48 10.87
N ALA A 175 -7.50 -8.71 10.15
CA ALA A 175 -7.11 -10.06 9.72
C ALA A 175 -6.79 -10.97 10.91
N ARG A 176 -6.16 -10.44 11.97
CA ARG A 176 -5.88 -11.19 13.20
C ARG A 176 -7.16 -11.60 13.90
N GLU A 177 -8.11 -10.69 14.05
CA GLU A 177 -9.39 -10.94 14.68
C GLU A 177 -10.18 -12.03 13.94
N VAL A 178 -10.29 -11.92 12.63
CA VAL A 178 -10.98 -12.92 11.80
C VAL A 178 -10.30 -14.28 11.89
N LYS A 179 -8.97 -14.33 11.84
CA LYS A 179 -8.20 -15.58 11.98
C LYS A 179 -8.31 -16.23 13.36
N SER A 180 -8.50 -15.45 14.41
CA SER A 180 -8.58 -15.98 15.77
C SER A 180 -9.98 -16.39 16.19
N ARG A 181 -11.01 -15.73 15.70
CA ARG A 181 -12.41 -15.93 16.17
C ARG A 181 -13.32 -16.56 15.14
N LEU A 182 -13.30 -16.07 13.89
CA LEU A 182 -14.26 -16.51 12.89
C LEU A 182 -13.83 -17.80 12.17
N ILE A 183 -12.56 -17.87 11.76
CA ILE A 183 -12.06 -18.99 10.95
C ILE A 183 -12.07 -20.34 11.68
N PRO A 184 -11.72 -20.46 12.98
CA PRO A 184 -11.66 -21.75 13.66
C PRO A 184 -12.95 -22.55 13.57
N GLU A 185 -14.10 -21.90 13.64
CA GLU A 185 -15.42 -22.58 13.56
C GLU A 185 -15.67 -23.26 12.23
N TYR A 186 -15.23 -22.63 11.11
CA TYR A 186 -15.41 -23.21 9.79
C TYR A 186 -14.44 -24.35 9.54
N ILE A 187 -13.18 -24.21 10.01
CA ILE A 187 -12.16 -25.27 9.88
C ILE A 187 -12.58 -26.51 10.71
N GLU A 188 -13.09 -26.33 11.92
CA GLU A 188 -13.59 -27.44 12.77
C GLU A 188 -14.72 -28.21 12.09
N ASN A 189 -15.50 -27.54 11.23
CA ASN A 189 -16.56 -28.14 10.42
C ASN A 189 -16.05 -28.64 9.04
N GLY A 190 -14.76 -28.71 8.80
CA GLY A 190 -14.15 -29.25 7.57
C GLY A 190 -14.33 -28.38 6.32
N LYS A 191 -14.69 -27.10 6.48
CA LYS A 191 -14.89 -26.16 5.37
C LYS A 191 -13.59 -25.42 5.02
N GLU A 192 -13.31 -25.28 3.73
CA GLU A 192 -12.25 -24.39 3.24
C GLU A 192 -12.68 -22.94 3.44
N VAL A 193 -11.75 -22.11 3.92
CA VAL A 193 -11.98 -20.67 4.15
C VAL A 193 -10.98 -19.86 3.35
N VAL A 194 -11.47 -18.83 2.64
CA VAL A 194 -10.65 -17.90 1.88
C VAL A 194 -10.89 -16.47 2.33
N LEU A 195 -9.81 -15.75 2.64
CA LEU A 195 -9.86 -14.32 2.99
C LEU A 195 -9.59 -13.47 1.76
N TYR A 196 -10.54 -12.61 1.44
CA TYR A 196 -10.46 -11.67 0.34
C TYR A 196 -10.21 -10.26 0.84
N TYR A 197 -9.05 -9.70 0.51
CA TYR A 197 -8.71 -8.31 0.82
C TYR A 197 -9.20 -7.41 -0.31
N LEU A 198 -10.26 -6.65 -0.08
CA LEU A 198 -10.79 -5.66 -1.03
C LEU A 198 -10.03 -4.36 -0.88
N ASN A 199 -9.07 -4.11 -1.77
CA ASN A 199 -8.06 -3.08 -1.57
C ASN A 199 -8.01 -2.05 -2.70
N PRO A 200 -7.72 -0.76 -2.37
CA PRO A 200 -7.44 0.27 -3.37
C PRO A 200 -6.02 0.21 -3.95
N CYS A 201 -5.13 -0.65 -3.41
CA CYS A 201 -3.75 -0.76 -3.87
C CYS A 201 -3.20 -2.18 -3.67
N PRO A 202 -2.22 -2.62 -4.50
CA PRO A 202 -1.71 -3.99 -4.50
C PRO A 202 -0.89 -4.38 -3.26
N THR A 203 -0.37 -3.39 -2.51
CA THR A 203 0.55 -3.62 -1.39
C THR A 203 -0.13 -3.90 -0.05
N LYS A 204 -1.45 -3.73 0.07
CA LYS A 204 -2.13 -3.93 1.37
C LYS A 204 -2.13 -5.37 1.87
N LYS A 205 -1.89 -6.34 1.00
CA LYS A 205 -1.69 -7.76 1.33
C LYS A 205 -0.23 -8.11 1.68
N ASP A 206 0.67 -7.15 1.80
CA ASP A 206 2.10 -7.43 2.05
C ASP A 206 2.30 -8.23 3.35
N PRO A 207 2.82 -9.48 3.30
CA PRO A 207 3.06 -10.32 4.48
C PRO A 207 4.02 -9.69 5.49
N ALA A 208 4.94 -8.83 5.02
CA ALA A 208 5.86 -8.09 5.90
C ALA A 208 5.12 -7.16 6.86
N CYS A 209 3.89 -6.82 6.50
CA CYS A 209 3.03 -5.90 7.24
C CYS A 209 1.83 -6.58 7.90
N LEU A 210 1.69 -7.91 7.79
CA LEU A 210 0.65 -8.70 8.44
C LEU A 210 1.23 -9.47 9.63
N PRO A 211 0.45 -9.68 10.72
CA PRO A 211 0.91 -10.46 11.86
C PRO A 211 1.20 -11.90 11.46
N SER A 212 2.24 -12.49 12.03
CA SER A 212 2.49 -13.93 11.91
C SER A 212 1.41 -14.70 12.68
N CYS A 213 0.73 -15.63 12.03
CA CYS A 213 -0.22 -16.50 12.68
C CYS A 213 0.40 -17.89 12.89
N LYS A 214 0.31 -18.45 14.11
CA LYS A 214 0.83 -19.79 14.45
C LYS A 214 -0.11 -20.93 14.01
N ARG A 215 -1.31 -20.62 13.48
CA ARG A 215 -2.32 -21.58 13.03
C ARG A 215 -2.29 -21.76 11.52
N PRO A 216 -2.88 -22.83 10.96
CA PRO A 216 -3.02 -22.97 9.51
C PRO A 216 -3.63 -21.69 8.94
N VAL A 217 -2.91 -21.08 8.00
CA VAL A 217 -3.31 -19.81 7.39
C VAL A 217 -4.31 -20.15 6.29
N PRO A 218 -5.52 -19.60 6.30
CA PRO A 218 -6.44 -19.75 5.17
C PRO A 218 -5.81 -19.17 3.91
N THR A 219 -6.29 -19.59 2.77
CA THR A 219 -5.91 -18.98 1.50
C THR A 219 -6.27 -17.49 1.53
N GLU A 220 -5.32 -16.63 1.19
CA GLU A 220 -5.49 -15.18 1.19
C GLU A 220 -5.39 -14.63 -0.24
N ILE A 221 -6.43 -13.94 -0.67
CA ILE A 221 -6.54 -13.39 -2.02
C ILE A 221 -6.66 -11.87 -1.95
N ALA A 222 -5.94 -11.16 -2.83
CA ALA A 222 -6.11 -9.72 -3.00
C ALA A 222 -7.00 -9.45 -4.21
N LEU A 223 -8.12 -8.77 -3.99
CA LEU A 223 -8.99 -8.25 -5.03
C LEU A 223 -8.88 -6.72 -5.09
N GLY A 224 -8.72 -6.19 -6.28
CA GLY A 224 -8.85 -4.75 -6.49
C GLY A 224 -10.31 -4.31 -6.39
N ILE A 225 -10.54 -3.13 -5.86
CA ILE A 225 -11.89 -2.55 -5.86
C ILE A 225 -12.41 -2.45 -7.31
N ASN A 226 -11.56 -2.03 -8.25
CA ASN A 226 -11.89 -1.96 -9.67
C ASN A 226 -12.20 -3.32 -10.31
N ASP A 227 -11.63 -4.42 -9.77
CA ASP A 227 -11.85 -5.77 -10.32
C ASP A 227 -13.27 -6.26 -10.03
N ILE A 228 -13.83 -5.90 -8.87
CA ILE A 228 -15.17 -6.31 -8.44
C ILE A 228 -16.26 -5.26 -8.72
N TYR A 229 -15.87 -4.01 -8.98
CA TYR A 229 -16.80 -2.88 -9.08
C TYR A 229 -17.92 -3.08 -10.12
N PRO A 230 -17.65 -3.57 -11.36
CA PRO A 230 -18.70 -3.72 -12.37
C PRO A 230 -19.83 -4.66 -11.95
N GLU A 231 -19.49 -5.74 -11.23
CA GLU A 231 -20.48 -6.71 -10.74
C GLU A 231 -21.18 -6.18 -9.49
N LEU A 232 -20.43 -5.59 -8.57
CA LEU A 232 -20.98 -5.03 -7.35
C LEU A 232 -21.99 -3.91 -7.61
N VAL A 233 -21.80 -3.09 -8.66
CA VAL A 233 -22.77 -2.06 -9.07
C VAL A 233 -24.11 -2.68 -9.39
N LYS A 234 -24.15 -3.80 -10.14
CA LYS A 234 -25.41 -4.48 -10.51
C LYS A 234 -26.19 -4.92 -9.26
N HIS A 235 -25.50 -5.53 -8.29
CA HIS A 235 -26.13 -5.96 -7.04
C HIS A 235 -26.60 -4.79 -6.20
N VAL A 236 -25.82 -3.72 -6.10
CA VAL A 236 -26.19 -2.50 -5.37
C VAL A 236 -27.42 -1.83 -6.01
N ASP A 237 -27.52 -1.77 -7.33
CA ASP A 237 -28.67 -1.20 -8.02
C ASP A 237 -29.94 -2.07 -7.84
N GLN A 238 -29.80 -3.39 -7.83
CA GLN A 238 -30.90 -4.31 -7.47
C GLN A 238 -31.41 -4.07 -6.07
N ILE A 239 -30.51 -3.90 -5.08
CA ILE A 239 -30.86 -3.62 -3.69
C ILE A 239 -31.63 -2.29 -3.56
N LYS A 240 -31.21 -1.24 -4.27
CA LYS A 240 -31.92 0.06 -4.26
C LYS A 240 -33.31 -0.02 -4.88
N ALA A 241 -33.52 -0.91 -5.82
CA ALA A 241 -34.82 -1.10 -6.50
C ALA A 241 -35.77 -2.04 -5.73
N ALA A 242 -35.28 -2.75 -4.73
CA ALA A 242 -36.08 -3.69 -3.95
C ALA A 242 -36.88 -2.94 -2.85
N ASP A 243 -38.19 -3.23 -2.76
CA ASP A 243 -39.07 -2.72 -1.70
C ASP A 243 -38.77 -3.37 -0.34
N ASP A 244 -38.23 -4.60 -0.36
CA ASP A 244 -37.96 -5.39 0.84
C ASP A 244 -36.51 -5.89 0.81
N ILE A 245 -35.68 -5.41 1.75
CA ILE A 245 -34.28 -5.80 1.86
C ILE A 245 -34.19 -6.93 2.89
N PRO A 246 -33.68 -8.12 2.50
CA PRO A 246 -33.50 -9.21 3.45
C PRO A 246 -32.66 -8.79 4.66
N PHE A 247 -33.14 -9.07 5.86
CA PHE A 247 -32.38 -8.84 7.08
C PHE A 247 -31.29 -9.92 7.20
N TYR A 248 -30.06 -9.50 7.15
CA TYR A 248 -28.92 -10.39 7.41
C TYR A 248 -28.56 -10.33 8.89
N GLN A 249 -28.64 -11.47 9.57
CA GLN A 249 -28.09 -11.59 10.91
C GLN A 249 -26.58 -11.40 10.86
N THR A 250 -26.10 -10.38 11.54
CA THR A 250 -24.67 -10.18 11.76
C THR A 250 -24.29 -10.78 13.11
N ARG A 251 -23.20 -11.52 13.12
CA ARG A 251 -22.73 -12.20 14.32
C ARG A 251 -21.83 -11.32 15.17
N PHE A 252 -21.13 -10.40 14.52
CA PHE A 252 -20.18 -9.52 15.16
C PHE A 252 -20.47 -8.06 14.78
N GLU A 253 -20.24 -7.15 15.73
CA GLU A 253 -20.45 -5.71 15.51
C GLU A 253 -19.69 -5.16 14.30
N TYR A 254 -18.50 -5.70 14.02
CA TYR A 254 -17.65 -5.27 12.90
C TYR A 254 -18.15 -5.74 11.53
N GLU A 255 -19.23 -6.48 11.43
CA GLU A 255 -19.87 -6.82 10.15
C GLU A 255 -20.76 -5.69 9.60
N THR A 256 -21.13 -4.72 10.45
CA THR A 256 -22.07 -3.65 10.08
C THR A 256 -21.63 -2.25 10.52
N CYS A 257 -20.41 -2.09 11.02
CA CYS A 257 -19.97 -0.91 11.73
C CYS A 257 -19.41 0.20 10.81
N ALA A 258 -20.00 0.43 9.63
CA ALA A 258 -19.55 1.53 8.77
C ALA A 258 -19.91 2.89 9.41
N THR A 259 -18.89 3.69 9.74
CA THR A 259 -19.04 5.04 10.27
C THR A 259 -18.63 6.09 9.24
N ALA A 260 -19.06 7.33 9.41
CA ALA A 260 -18.60 8.44 8.55
C ALA A 260 -17.11 8.70 8.72
N ASN A 261 -16.56 8.53 9.93
CA ASN A 261 -15.13 8.62 10.21
C ASN A 261 -14.33 7.61 9.40
N ALA A 262 -14.83 6.38 9.31
CA ALA A 262 -14.19 5.34 8.51
C ALA A 262 -14.13 5.70 7.03
N SER A 263 -15.19 6.28 6.49
CA SER A 263 -15.20 6.74 5.10
C SER A 263 -14.15 7.82 4.85
N MET A 264 -13.92 8.70 5.83
CA MET A 264 -12.91 9.76 5.77
C MET A 264 -11.49 9.19 5.75
N TRP A 265 -11.25 8.06 6.37
CA TRP A 265 -9.94 7.41 6.46
C TRP A 265 -9.23 7.20 5.11
N GLY A 266 -9.99 7.03 4.04
CA GLY A 266 -9.45 6.91 2.69
C GLY A 266 -8.84 8.21 2.13
N MET A 267 -9.19 9.36 2.68
CA MET A 267 -8.69 10.67 2.27
C MET A 267 -7.33 10.97 2.90
N SER A 268 -6.59 11.91 2.32
CA SER A 268 -5.45 12.53 2.99
C SER A 268 -5.93 13.35 4.18
N GLY A 269 -5.30 13.17 5.33
CA GLY A 269 -5.70 13.78 6.60
C GLY A 269 -6.86 13.07 7.31
N GLY A 270 -7.44 12.04 6.69
CA GLY A 270 -8.57 11.33 7.27
C GLY A 270 -8.22 10.46 8.48
N GLU A 271 -6.97 10.05 8.58
CA GLU A 271 -6.46 9.28 9.72
C GLU A 271 -6.37 10.15 10.98
N ILE A 272 -5.82 11.36 10.83
CA ILE A 272 -5.57 12.27 11.95
C ILE A 272 -6.76 13.16 12.30
N ALA A 273 -7.77 13.25 11.44
CA ALA A 273 -8.85 14.24 11.57
C ALA A 273 -9.69 14.11 12.86
N ASP A 274 -9.71 12.93 13.48
CA ASP A 274 -10.46 12.66 14.71
C ASP A 274 -9.54 12.14 15.84
N MET A 275 -8.23 12.34 15.70
CA MET A 275 -7.26 12.01 16.74
C MET A 275 -7.01 13.21 17.66
N ASP A 276 -6.91 12.94 18.96
CA ASP A 276 -6.54 13.91 19.98
C ASP A 276 -5.01 14.07 20.03
N ILE A 277 -4.47 14.68 18.98
CA ILE A 277 -3.03 14.95 18.79
C ILE A 277 -2.84 16.42 18.47
N ASP A 278 -2.06 17.12 19.29
CA ASP A 278 -1.90 18.58 19.19
C ASP A 278 -1.16 18.99 17.91
N ARG A 279 -0.13 18.22 17.53
CA ARG A 279 0.78 18.56 16.43
C ARG A 279 0.91 17.42 15.46
N SER A 280 0.07 17.43 14.43
CA SER A 280 0.07 16.40 13.40
C SER A 280 0.05 17.01 12.00
N LEU A 281 0.57 16.26 11.02
CA LEU A 281 0.59 16.63 9.60
C LEU A 281 0.04 15.49 8.75
N ALA A 282 -0.58 15.84 7.62
CA ALA A 282 -0.95 14.90 6.58
C ALA A 282 -0.26 15.26 5.26
N VAL A 283 0.49 14.32 4.70
CA VAL A 283 1.23 14.48 3.45
C VAL A 283 0.77 13.42 2.45
N SER A 284 0.40 13.85 1.24
CA SER A 284 -0.06 12.95 0.19
C SER A 284 0.58 13.22 -1.17
N GLY A 285 0.87 12.14 -1.89
CA GLY A 285 1.63 12.15 -3.14
C GLY A 285 3.04 11.59 -2.95
N MET A 286 3.57 10.95 -4.00
CA MET A 286 4.88 10.29 -3.93
C MET A 286 6.02 11.29 -3.77
N GLU A 287 6.02 12.34 -4.57
CA GLU A 287 7.06 13.39 -4.57
C GLU A 287 7.10 14.11 -3.22
N GLU A 288 5.91 14.51 -2.71
CA GLU A 288 5.79 15.16 -1.40
C GLU A 288 6.26 14.22 -0.29
N THR A 289 5.86 12.94 -0.34
CA THR A 289 6.29 11.95 0.65
C THR A 289 7.82 11.84 0.71
N ILE A 290 8.50 11.76 -0.44
CA ILE A 290 9.97 11.70 -0.50
C ILE A 290 10.58 12.98 0.06
N SER A 291 10.12 14.15 -0.39
CA SER A 291 10.63 15.44 0.05
C SER A 291 10.51 15.65 1.56
N TYR A 292 9.38 15.23 2.16
CA TYR A 292 9.21 15.34 3.60
C TYR A 292 10.04 14.32 4.38
N LEU A 293 10.21 13.09 3.88
CA LEU A 293 11.10 12.09 4.49
C LEU A 293 12.56 12.58 4.49
N GLU A 294 13.03 13.19 3.41
CA GLU A 294 14.36 13.84 3.35
C GLU A 294 14.51 14.92 4.41
N LYS A 295 13.53 15.80 4.56
CA LYS A 295 13.53 16.85 5.57
C LYS A 295 13.54 16.30 7.00
N ILE A 296 12.78 15.23 7.27
CA ILE A 296 12.79 14.55 8.58
C ILE A 296 14.16 13.93 8.85
N GLU A 297 14.78 13.29 7.86
CA GLU A 297 16.13 12.71 8.00
C GLU A 297 17.19 13.79 8.26
N MET A 298 16.98 15.02 7.76
CA MET A 298 17.79 16.20 8.06
C MET A 298 17.49 16.81 9.45
N GLY A 299 16.57 16.25 10.24
CA GLY A 299 16.23 16.72 11.58
C GLY A 299 15.17 17.82 11.63
N LEU A 300 14.45 18.08 10.56
CA LEU A 300 13.31 19.00 10.55
C LEU A 300 12.05 18.34 11.13
N PHE A 301 11.06 19.14 11.53
CA PHE A 301 9.76 18.70 12.08
C PHE A 301 9.84 17.94 13.41
N GLN A 302 10.86 18.17 14.22
CA GLN A 302 10.99 17.53 15.54
C GLN A 302 9.93 17.97 16.56
N ASP A 303 9.24 19.08 16.29
CA ASP A 303 8.12 19.57 17.08
C ASP A 303 6.78 18.88 16.69
N ILE A 304 6.73 18.16 15.58
CA ILE A 304 5.57 17.41 15.13
C ILE A 304 5.54 16.05 15.84
N GLU A 305 4.38 15.66 16.34
CA GLU A 305 4.19 14.39 17.06
C GLU A 305 3.85 13.24 16.12
N TYR A 306 3.05 13.51 15.08
CA TYR A 306 2.59 12.48 14.18
C TYR A 306 2.44 12.95 12.75
N ILE A 307 2.87 12.13 11.79
CA ILE A 307 2.69 12.41 10.36
C ILE A 307 1.98 11.25 9.68
N GLU A 308 0.82 11.56 9.11
CA GLU A 308 0.13 10.68 8.17
C GLU A 308 0.74 10.81 6.79
N PHE A 309 1.36 9.77 6.25
CA PHE A 309 1.82 9.72 4.87
C PHE A 309 0.94 8.82 4.01
N ARG A 310 0.57 9.32 2.82
CA ARG A 310 -0.09 8.57 1.74
C ARG A 310 0.63 8.83 0.43
N THR A 311 1.22 7.82 -0.21
CA THR A 311 1.93 8.01 -1.48
C THR A 311 1.01 8.31 -2.66
N CYS A 312 -0.30 8.04 -2.55
CA CYS A 312 -1.28 8.38 -3.58
C CYS A 312 -1.82 9.80 -3.35
N ARG A 313 -2.02 10.58 -4.43
CA ARG A 313 -2.70 11.89 -4.37
C ARG A 313 -4.14 11.70 -3.89
N GLU A 314 -4.62 12.55 -3.00
CA GLU A 314 -5.91 12.45 -2.30
C GLU A 314 -6.02 11.21 -1.39
N GLY A 315 -4.89 10.67 -0.92
CA GLY A 315 -4.87 9.50 -0.07
C GLY A 315 -5.19 8.20 -0.80
N CYS A 316 -5.78 7.23 -0.11
CA CYS A 316 -6.13 5.94 -0.70
C CYS A 316 -7.24 6.02 -1.76
N LEU A 317 -8.01 7.13 -1.80
CA LEU A 317 -8.99 7.39 -2.87
C LEU A 317 -8.35 7.47 -4.24
N GLY A 318 -7.08 7.91 -4.31
CA GLY A 318 -6.29 7.91 -5.54
C GLY A 318 -5.50 6.61 -5.77
N GLY A 319 -5.88 5.50 -5.15
CA GLY A 319 -5.23 4.20 -5.35
C GLY A 319 -5.38 3.68 -6.78
N VAL A 320 -4.43 2.83 -7.22
CA VAL A 320 -4.45 2.29 -8.61
C VAL A 320 -5.51 1.23 -8.84
N LEU A 321 -6.16 0.75 -7.79
CA LEU A 321 -7.23 -0.24 -7.83
C LEU A 321 -8.60 0.36 -7.43
N THR A 322 -8.75 1.68 -7.48
CA THR A 322 -10.06 2.36 -7.33
C THR A 322 -10.79 2.37 -8.67
N ALA A 323 -12.13 2.47 -8.63
CA ALA A 323 -12.98 2.37 -9.80
C ALA A 323 -13.39 3.73 -10.38
N ILE A 324 -13.58 4.76 -9.52
CA ILE A 324 -14.00 6.08 -9.94
C ILE A 324 -12.89 7.11 -9.73
N ASP A 325 -13.06 8.29 -10.31
CA ASP A 325 -12.13 9.41 -10.13
C ASP A 325 -12.03 9.82 -8.65
N LYS A 326 -10.80 10.08 -8.19
CA LYS A 326 -10.49 10.38 -6.79
C LYS A 326 -11.19 11.62 -6.25
N TYR A 327 -11.47 12.64 -7.10
CA TYR A 327 -12.16 13.85 -6.67
C TYR A 327 -13.66 13.62 -6.53
N LEU A 328 -14.25 12.76 -7.41
CA LEU A 328 -15.62 12.30 -7.23
C LEU A 328 -15.76 11.48 -5.94
N ALA A 329 -14.84 10.56 -5.70
CA ALA A 329 -14.80 9.77 -4.46
C ALA A 329 -14.67 10.67 -3.22
N LYS A 330 -13.80 11.69 -3.25
CA LYS A 330 -13.65 12.69 -2.18
C LYS A 330 -14.95 13.44 -1.92
N GLY A 331 -15.63 13.90 -2.98
CA GLY A 331 -16.93 14.56 -2.87
C GLY A 331 -18.00 13.67 -2.24
N ALA A 332 -18.01 12.36 -2.55
CA ALA A 332 -18.90 11.38 -1.94
C ALA A 332 -18.66 11.26 -0.43
N VAL A 333 -17.39 11.12 -0.01
CA VAL A 333 -17.00 11.07 1.42
C VAL A 333 -17.42 12.34 2.16
N GLN A 334 -17.16 13.53 1.60
CA GLN A 334 -17.54 14.79 2.21
C GLN A 334 -19.06 14.92 2.41
N LYS A 335 -19.85 14.42 1.46
CA LYS A 335 -21.33 14.37 1.61
C LYS A 335 -21.76 13.41 2.73
N MET A 336 -21.11 12.25 2.87
CA MET A 336 -21.37 11.32 3.96
C MET A 336 -21.06 11.94 5.32
N ILE A 337 -19.93 12.63 5.47
CA ILE A 337 -19.56 13.32 6.70
C ILE A 337 -20.59 14.40 7.07
N LYS A 338 -21.02 15.21 6.09
CA LYS A 338 -22.06 16.23 6.31
C LYS A 338 -23.39 15.63 6.78
N ARG A 339 -23.73 14.44 6.28
CA ARG A 339 -25.01 13.79 6.58
C ARG A 339 -25.03 13.09 7.95
N PHE A 340 -23.91 12.44 8.32
CA PHE A 340 -23.87 11.56 9.49
C PHE A 340 -23.04 12.11 10.65
N GLY A 341 -22.28 13.19 10.41
CA GLY A 341 -21.34 13.73 11.39
C GLY A 341 -20.12 12.85 11.59
N LEU A 342 -19.26 13.27 12.51
CA LEU A 342 -18.13 12.51 12.99
C LEU A 342 -18.43 12.01 14.40
N GLY A 343 -18.01 10.81 14.73
CA GLY A 343 -18.17 10.25 16.08
C GLY A 343 -17.54 8.88 16.20
N ARG A 344 -16.92 8.63 17.34
CA ARG A 344 -16.38 7.32 17.71
C ARG A 344 -17.46 6.51 18.42
N ARG A 345 -17.47 5.21 18.16
CA ARG A 345 -18.43 4.26 18.76
C ARG A 345 -17.80 3.44 19.89
N LEU A 346 -16.49 3.26 19.85
CA LEU A 346 -15.81 2.40 20.80
C LEU A 346 -15.54 3.10 22.13
N HIS A 347 -15.76 2.39 23.23
CA HIS A 347 -15.41 2.87 24.57
C HIS A 347 -13.92 2.78 24.83
N ARG A 348 -13.28 3.92 25.07
CA ARG A 348 -11.83 4.05 25.29
C ARG A 348 -11.30 3.09 26.36
N GLU A 349 -12.03 2.90 27.47
CA GLU A 349 -11.60 2.03 28.57
C GLU A 349 -11.38 0.57 28.16
N ASN A 350 -12.22 0.04 27.26
CA ASN A 350 -12.06 -1.33 26.77
C ASN A 350 -10.78 -1.46 25.93
N ILE A 351 -10.51 -0.48 25.10
CA ILE A 351 -9.33 -0.47 24.24
C ILE A 351 -8.04 -0.26 25.06
N LEU A 352 -8.08 0.58 26.10
CA LEU A 352 -6.95 0.76 27.01
C LEU A 352 -6.54 -0.55 27.69
N ARG A 353 -7.51 -1.36 28.15
CA ARG A 353 -7.21 -2.68 28.72
C ARG A 353 -6.50 -3.62 27.71
N MET A 354 -6.91 -3.59 26.45
CA MET A 354 -6.24 -4.37 25.39
C MET A 354 -4.85 -3.80 25.07
N TYR A 355 -4.71 -2.47 25.10
CA TYR A 355 -3.41 -1.81 24.91
C TYR A 355 -2.41 -2.21 26.00
N GLU A 356 -2.83 -2.23 27.26
CA GLU A 356 -1.99 -2.64 28.41
C GLU A 356 -1.53 -4.09 28.31
N LYS A 357 -2.34 -4.97 27.72
CA LYS A 357 -1.96 -6.35 27.43
C LYS A 357 -0.99 -6.49 26.23
N GLY A 358 -0.63 -5.38 25.57
CA GLY A 358 0.25 -5.38 24.40
C GLY A 358 -0.38 -5.93 23.11
N GLU A 359 -1.71 -6.01 23.04
CA GLU A 359 -2.42 -6.63 21.92
C GLU A 359 -2.28 -5.85 20.60
N PHE A 360 -1.88 -4.58 20.64
CA PHE A 360 -1.77 -3.71 19.45
C PHE A 360 -0.34 -3.48 18.98
N GLN A 361 0.66 -4.00 19.69
CA GLN A 361 2.04 -3.80 19.31
C GLN A 361 2.47 -4.75 18.21
N THR A 362 3.34 -4.29 17.32
CA THR A 362 3.94 -5.14 16.31
C THR A 362 5.07 -5.98 16.90
N GLU A 363 5.01 -7.30 16.71
CA GLU A 363 6.09 -8.22 17.09
C GLU A 363 7.32 -8.09 16.18
N LYS A 364 7.14 -7.56 14.99
CA LYS A 364 8.20 -7.42 13.99
C LYS A 364 8.96 -6.11 14.21
N LYS A 365 10.23 -6.22 14.58
CA LYS A 365 11.12 -5.05 14.65
C LYS A 365 11.22 -4.40 13.26
N PRO A 366 11.08 -3.07 13.13
CA PRO A 366 11.20 -2.36 11.86
C PRO A 366 12.52 -2.67 11.12
N SER A 367 13.61 -2.92 11.86
CA SER A 367 14.91 -3.30 11.29
C SER A 367 14.89 -4.56 10.42
N LYS A 368 13.92 -5.48 10.62
CA LYS A 368 13.75 -6.66 9.75
C LYS A 368 13.18 -6.29 8.37
N LEU A 369 12.60 -5.12 8.21
CA LEU A 369 12.08 -4.67 6.91
C LEU A 369 13.19 -4.35 5.92
N THR A 370 14.38 -3.93 6.39
CA THR A 370 15.53 -3.70 5.52
C THR A 370 16.01 -4.97 4.81
N SER A 371 15.84 -6.14 5.45
CA SER A 371 16.22 -7.42 4.85
C SER A 371 15.37 -7.80 3.63
N LEU A 372 14.18 -7.20 3.45
CA LEU A 372 13.36 -7.40 2.25
C LEU A 372 14.00 -6.81 0.98
N PHE A 373 14.94 -5.87 1.15
CA PHE A 373 15.64 -5.17 0.08
C PHE A 373 17.14 -5.47 0.08
N GLY A 374 17.56 -6.55 0.72
CA GLY A 374 18.93 -6.82 1.16
C GLY A 374 20.00 -6.94 0.06
N ALA A 375 19.66 -7.38 -1.13
CA ALA A 375 20.66 -7.61 -2.17
C ALA A 375 21.17 -6.32 -2.88
N HIS A 376 20.43 -5.21 -2.81
CA HIS A 376 20.80 -3.95 -3.48
C HIS A 376 21.48 -2.92 -2.57
N LYS A 377 21.54 -3.18 -1.27
CA LYS A 377 22.19 -2.32 -0.28
C LYS A 377 23.52 -2.85 0.24
N GLU A 378 24.20 -3.72 -0.47
CA GLU A 378 25.64 -3.81 -0.27
C GLU A 378 26.20 -2.40 -0.53
N ALA A 379 26.66 -1.79 0.56
CA ALA A 379 27.31 -0.48 0.49
C ALA A 379 28.31 -0.55 -0.67
N LEU A 380 28.12 0.31 -1.65
CA LEU A 380 29.07 0.39 -2.78
C LEU A 380 30.44 0.59 -2.17
N SER A 381 31.36 -0.33 -2.44
CA SER A 381 32.74 -0.18 -2.02
C SER A 381 33.30 1.13 -2.61
N LEU A 382 34.28 1.76 -1.97
CA LEU A 382 34.94 2.94 -2.50
C LEU A 382 35.45 2.72 -3.94
N ASP A 383 35.95 1.52 -4.24
CA ASP A 383 36.35 1.12 -5.58
C ASP A 383 35.17 1.12 -6.56
N SER A 384 34.05 0.60 -6.17
CA SER A 384 32.81 0.65 -7.00
C SER A 384 32.33 2.07 -7.24
N MET A 385 32.37 2.93 -6.22
CA MET A 385 32.03 4.35 -6.37
C MET A 385 32.95 5.07 -7.36
N GLN A 386 34.25 4.84 -7.25
CA GLN A 386 35.24 5.39 -8.22
C GLN A 386 35.00 4.89 -9.64
N LYS A 387 34.63 3.62 -9.81
CA LYS A 387 34.27 3.07 -11.12
C LYS A 387 33.02 3.71 -11.69
N ILE A 388 31.99 3.96 -10.85
CA ILE A 388 30.77 4.66 -11.27
C ILE A 388 31.10 6.08 -11.74
N GLU A 389 31.91 6.83 -10.99
CA GLU A 389 32.32 8.20 -11.40
C GLU A 389 33.08 8.18 -12.73
N LYS A 390 33.99 7.23 -12.93
CA LYS A 390 34.69 7.06 -14.24
C LYS A 390 33.69 6.78 -15.38
N VAL A 391 32.65 6.01 -15.15
CA VAL A 391 31.62 5.78 -16.17
C VAL A 391 30.79 7.04 -16.39
N MET A 392 30.46 7.80 -15.31
CA MET A 392 29.77 9.09 -15.42
C MET A 392 30.56 10.12 -16.26
N ASP A 393 31.88 10.17 -16.15
CA ASP A 393 32.76 11.04 -16.98
C ASP A 393 32.72 10.68 -18.47
N LEU A 394 32.39 9.44 -18.80
CA LEU A 394 32.29 8.95 -20.19
C LEU A 394 30.94 9.18 -20.84
N ILE A 395 29.92 9.55 -20.08
CA ILE A 395 28.55 9.78 -20.53
C ILE A 395 28.15 11.25 -20.30
N GLN A 396 27.18 11.76 -21.07
CA GLN A 396 26.85 13.20 -21.02
C GLN A 396 26.06 13.65 -19.82
N GLY A 397 25.58 12.76 -18.96
CA GLY A 397 24.78 13.10 -17.78
C GLY A 397 23.41 13.75 -18.08
N THR A 398 22.82 13.51 -19.25
CA THR A 398 21.59 14.18 -19.73
C THR A 398 20.30 13.50 -19.26
N ASP A 399 20.39 12.37 -18.56
CA ASP A 399 19.26 11.55 -18.07
C ASP A 399 18.19 11.26 -19.16
N CYS A 400 18.66 11.07 -20.40
CA CYS A 400 17.79 10.93 -21.58
C CYS A 400 16.98 9.62 -21.64
N THR A 401 17.29 8.65 -20.78
CA THR A 401 16.65 7.32 -20.68
C THR A 401 16.79 6.41 -21.93
N ALA A 402 17.47 6.84 -22.96
CA ALA A 402 17.56 6.12 -24.24
C ALA A 402 18.32 4.78 -24.16
N CYS A 403 19.19 4.61 -23.16
CA CYS A 403 19.86 3.34 -22.82
C CYS A 403 18.94 2.36 -22.07
N GLY A 404 17.73 2.77 -21.69
CA GLY A 404 16.77 1.97 -20.93
C GLY A 404 16.97 1.99 -19.41
N ALA A 405 17.88 2.83 -18.89
CA ALA A 405 18.00 3.14 -17.47
C ALA A 405 17.26 4.44 -17.12
N PRO A 406 16.79 4.63 -15.87
CA PRO A 406 16.01 5.81 -15.46
C PRO A 406 16.81 7.11 -15.50
N ASP A 407 18.09 7.05 -15.21
CA ASP A 407 19.03 8.17 -15.26
C ASP A 407 20.46 7.67 -15.53
N CYS A 408 21.38 8.60 -15.77
CA CYS A 408 22.76 8.29 -16.11
C CYS A 408 23.53 7.63 -14.95
N ARG A 409 23.28 8.04 -13.70
CA ARG A 409 23.92 7.43 -12.52
C ARG A 409 23.51 5.96 -12.36
N THR A 410 22.21 5.67 -12.47
CA THR A 410 21.70 4.29 -12.43
C THR A 410 22.26 3.45 -13.58
N PHE A 411 22.40 4.04 -14.78
CA PHE A 411 23.06 3.36 -15.88
C PHE A 411 24.53 3.03 -15.56
N ALA A 412 25.28 3.98 -14.98
CA ALA A 412 26.66 3.76 -14.58
C ALA A 412 26.78 2.66 -13.51
N GLU A 413 25.87 2.62 -12.55
CA GLU A 413 25.77 1.54 -11.56
C GLU A 413 25.50 0.18 -12.22
N ASP A 414 24.56 0.14 -13.18
CA ASP A 414 24.26 -1.08 -13.94
C ASP A 414 25.48 -1.56 -14.74
N VAL A 415 26.27 -0.65 -15.32
CA VAL A 415 27.50 -0.99 -16.03
C VAL A 415 28.56 -1.58 -15.10
N VAL A 416 28.78 -0.96 -13.94
CA VAL A 416 29.77 -1.43 -12.94
C VAL A 416 29.37 -2.80 -12.37
N ARG A 417 28.07 -3.05 -12.22
CA ARG A 417 27.52 -4.35 -11.77
C ARG A 417 27.40 -5.40 -12.88
N GLY A 418 27.76 -5.07 -14.12
CA GLY A 418 27.66 -5.98 -15.28
C GLY A 418 26.24 -6.16 -15.82
N GLY A 419 25.27 -5.36 -15.35
CA GLY A 419 23.88 -5.40 -15.80
C GLY A 419 23.62 -4.65 -17.11
N ALA A 420 24.53 -3.77 -17.53
CA ALA A 420 24.51 -3.02 -18.78
C ALA A 420 25.90 -2.89 -19.38
N ALA A 421 25.99 -2.58 -20.67
CA ALA A 421 27.25 -2.31 -21.33
C ALA A 421 27.36 -0.83 -21.70
N LEU A 422 28.54 -0.21 -21.49
CA LEU A 422 28.80 1.20 -21.77
C LEU A 422 28.39 1.61 -23.20
N LYS A 423 28.57 0.72 -24.18
CA LYS A 423 28.15 0.89 -25.59
C LYS A 423 26.61 1.05 -25.77
N GLU A 424 25.79 0.77 -24.75
CA GLU A 424 24.34 0.98 -24.82
C GLU A 424 23.99 2.46 -24.73
N CYS A 425 24.85 3.30 -24.16
CA CYS A 425 24.67 4.75 -24.17
C CYS A 425 24.82 5.30 -25.59
N LEU A 426 23.78 6.05 -26.05
CA LEU A 426 23.78 6.62 -27.42
C LEU A 426 24.93 7.62 -27.63
N PHE A 427 25.31 8.37 -26.61
CA PHE A 427 26.35 9.40 -26.70
C PHE A 427 27.75 8.76 -26.82
N VAL A 428 28.01 7.67 -26.13
CA VAL A 428 29.26 6.90 -26.26
C VAL A 428 29.34 6.24 -27.64
N LYS A 429 28.23 5.71 -28.17
CA LYS A 429 28.16 5.17 -29.55
C LYS A 429 28.48 6.22 -30.60
N ALA A 430 28.02 7.46 -30.42
CA ALA A 430 28.28 8.55 -31.37
C ALA A 430 29.73 8.95 -31.39
N GLN A 431 30.42 8.99 -30.24
CA GLN A 431 31.87 9.28 -30.15
C GLN A 431 32.74 8.19 -30.79
N THR A 432 32.41 6.92 -30.59
CA THR A 432 33.12 5.79 -31.20
C THR A 432 32.98 5.74 -32.73
N LYS A 433 31.83 6.20 -33.27
CA LYS A 433 31.68 6.32 -34.74
C LYS A 433 32.48 7.49 -35.31
N LYS A 434 32.58 8.64 -34.65
CA LYS A 434 33.39 9.79 -35.08
C LYS A 434 34.89 9.47 -35.08
N ASN A 435 35.37 8.63 -34.15
CA ASN A 435 36.74 8.21 -34.06
C ASN A 435 37.13 7.10 -35.06
N LYS A 436 36.17 6.42 -35.70
CA LYS A 436 36.40 5.42 -36.76
C LYS A 436 36.37 6.02 -38.17
N THR A 437 35.94 7.28 -38.29
CA THR A 437 35.84 8.03 -39.56
C THR A 437 36.92 9.13 -39.67
N LYS A 438 37.85 9.17 -38.73
CA LYS A 438 39.14 9.88 -38.85
C LYS A 438 40.26 8.83 -38.93
#